data_f75df443e6b97324e667632a6d9354fe
#
_entry.id   f75df443e6b97324e667632a6d9354fe
#
_cell.length_a   1.000
_cell.length_b   1.000
_cell.length_c   1.000
_cell.angle_alpha   90.00
_cell.angle_beta   90.00
_cell.angle_gamma   90.00
#
_symmetry.space_group_name_H-M   'P 1'
#
loop_
_entity.id
_entity.type
_entity.pdbx_description
1 polymer ?
#
loop_
_entity_poly.entity_id
_entity_poly.type
_entity_poly.pdbx_seq_one_letter_code
_entity_poly.pdbx_strand_id
1 'polypeptide(L)'
;IKTMLYSFYELAQQVPNVRLHIMGGIDDQEYADECFSLADKMDLGGRLLFTGRVNIREYMKKIDFTLLTSLSEGLPLSVLESMAASRPCVTTDVGCCRELLEGREDDNLGIAGFCAPPTCTGPLAEAMKKMAINDARRLEMGEIARKRVEAIYQYPQMIGQYRRLYEEVAV
;
A
#
# COMPACT_ATOMS: atom_id res chain seq x y z
N ILE A 1 9.81 -7.72 0.87
CA ILE A 1 8.92 -8.76 0.33
C ILE A 1 8.69 -9.88 1.34
N LYS A 2 9.71 -10.41 2.03
CA LYS A 2 9.53 -11.53 2.98
C LYS A 2 8.46 -11.28 4.05
N THR A 3 8.44 -10.09 4.67
CA THR A 3 7.36 -9.69 5.60
C THR A 3 5.98 -9.79 4.97
N MET A 4 5.84 -9.33 3.72
CA MET A 4 4.61 -9.43 2.94
C MET A 4 4.16 -10.88 2.76
N LEU A 5 5.08 -11.76 2.37
CA LEU A 5 4.81 -13.18 2.16
C LEU A 5 4.33 -13.87 3.44
N TYR A 6 5.03 -13.66 4.56
CA TYR A 6 4.64 -14.23 5.86
C TYR A 6 3.26 -13.71 6.32
N SER A 7 3.01 -12.40 6.22
CA SER A 7 1.72 -11.83 6.60
C SER A 7 0.59 -12.33 5.70
N PHE A 8 0.86 -12.48 4.40
CA PHE A 8 -0.12 -13.05 3.48
C PHE A 8 -0.38 -14.52 3.76
N TYR A 9 0.64 -15.30 4.11
CA TYR A 9 0.46 -16.69 4.52
C TYR A 9 -0.48 -16.81 5.73
N GLU A 10 -0.28 -16.00 6.77
CA GLU A 10 -1.16 -15.95 7.94
C GLU A 10 -2.61 -15.57 7.58
N LEU A 11 -2.79 -14.56 6.70
CA LEU A 11 -4.10 -14.18 6.18
C LEU A 11 -4.77 -15.33 5.42
N ALA A 12 -4.03 -15.99 4.54
CA ALA A 12 -4.53 -17.03 3.66
C ALA A 12 -5.01 -18.29 4.40
N GLN A 13 -4.56 -18.52 5.62
CA GLN A 13 -5.08 -19.58 6.50
C GLN A 13 -6.49 -19.24 7.05
N GLN A 14 -6.83 -17.96 7.12
CA GLN A 14 -8.07 -17.47 7.73
C GLN A 14 -9.12 -17.04 6.71
N VAL A 15 -8.67 -16.58 5.53
CA VAL A 15 -9.55 -16.07 4.47
C VAL A 15 -9.23 -16.80 3.16
N PRO A 16 -10.07 -17.77 2.73
CA PRO A 16 -9.72 -18.71 1.66
C PRO A 16 -9.61 -18.08 0.27
N ASN A 17 -10.34 -17.00 -0.02
CA ASN A 17 -10.46 -16.43 -1.37
C ASN A 17 -9.52 -15.23 -1.63
N VAL A 18 -8.53 -14.99 -0.75
CA VAL A 18 -7.56 -13.91 -0.95
C VAL A 18 -6.47 -14.32 -1.95
N ARG A 19 -6.01 -13.34 -2.70
CA ARG A 19 -4.87 -13.47 -3.62
C ARG A 19 -3.92 -12.31 -3.41
N LEU A 20 -2.63 -12.58 -3.47
CA LEU A 20 -1.58 -11.56 -3.42
C LEU A 20 -0.90 -11.49 -4.79
N HIS A 21 -0.86 -10.30 -5.37
CA HIS A 21 -0.13 -10.01 -6.58
C HIS A 21 1.04 -9.08 -6.23
N ILE A 22 2.26 -9.56 -6.43
CA ILE A 22 3.49 -8.79 -6.21
C ILE A 22 3.91 -8.21 -7.56
N MET A 23 3.76 -6.89 -7.68
CA MET A 23 4.02 -6.15 -8.91
C MET A 23 5.39 -5.48 -8.84
N GLY A 24 6.20 -5.60 -9.87
CA GLY A 24 7.50 -4.96 -9.97
C GLY A 24 8.52 -5.80 -10.71
N GLY A 25 9.63 -5.17 -11.09
CA GLY A 25 10.80 -5.87 -11.64
C GLY A 25 11.65 -6.48 -10.54
N ILE A 26 12.64 -7.26 -10.96
CA ILE A 26 13.67 -7.81 -10.08
C ILE A 26 14.88 -6.89 -10.21
N ASP A 27 15.28 -6.26 -9.11
CA ASP A 27 16.46 -5.42 -9.04
C ASP A 27 17.66 -6.18 -8.40
N ASP A 28 17.34 -7.14 -7.50
CA ASP A 28 18.30 -8.03 -6.84
C ASP A 28 17.83 -9.48 -7.04
N GLN A 29 18.60 -10.23 -7.84
CA GLN A 29 18.25 -11.60 -8.22
C GLN A 29 18.37 -12.58 -7.04
N GLU A 30 19.39 -12.43 -6.20
CA GLU A 30 19.61 -13.31 -5.04
C GLU A 30 18.44 -13.19 -4.05
N TYR A 31 18.04 -11.95 -3.74
CA TYR A 31 16.88 -11.69 -2.89
C TYR A 31 15.55 -12.17 -3.51
N ALA A 32 15.41 -12.04 -4.83
CA ALA A 32 14.23 -12.55 -5.52
C ALA A 32 14.14 -14.08 -5.45
N ASP A 33 15.26 -14.79 -5.64
CA ASP A 33 15.33 -16.24 -5.56
C ASP A 33 14.98 -16.76 -4.16
N GLU A 34 15.42 -16.05 -3.11
CA GLU A 34 15.01 -16.32 -1.74
C GLU A 34 13.50 -16.15 -1.54
N CYS A 35 12.92 -15.09 -2.11
CA CYS A 35 11.48 -14.83 -2.03
C CYS A 35 10.67 -15.89 -2.79
N PHE A 36 11.12 -16.32 -3.97
CA PHE A 36 10.48 -17.40 -4.73
C PHE A 36 10.55 -18.72 -3.98
N SER A 37 11.73 -19.09 -3.45
CA SER A 37 11.90 -20.29 -2.64
C SER A 37 11.00 -20.28 -1.39
N LEU A 38 10.85 -19.12 -0.75
CA LEU A 38 9.94 -18.96 0.39
C LEU A 38 8.48 -19.14 -0.02
N ALA A 39 8.08 -18.53 -1.14
CA ALA A 39 6.72 -18.65 -1.67
C ALA A 39 6.35 -20.08 -2.03
N ASP A 40 7.26 -20.82 -2.66
CA ASP A 40 7.06 -22.24 -3.00
C ASP A 40 6.86 -23.11 -1.75
N LYS A 41 7.64 -22.86 -0.67
CA LYS A 41 7.49 -23.60 0.60
C LYS A 41 6.17 -23.30 1.31
N MET A 42 5.55 -22.15 1.05
CA MET A 42 4.26 -21.78 1.66
C MET A 42 3.07 -22.52 1.04
N ASP A 43 3.23 -23.13 -0.14
CA ASP A 43 2.20 -23.88 -0.86
C ASP A 43 0.82 -23.19 -0.88
N LEU A 44 0.81 -21.95 -1.37
CA LEU A 44 -0.40 -21.10 -1.38
C LEU A 44 -1.38 -21.43 -2.52
N GLY A 45 -1.16 -22.52 -3.25
CA GLY A 45 -2.11 -23.05 -4.23
C GLY A 45 -2.50 -22.07 -5.33
N GLY A 46 -1.55 -21.30 -5.88
CA GLY A 46 -1.80 -20.31 -6.94
C GLY A 46 -2.44 -19.00 -6.46
N ARG A 47 -2.56 -18.77 -5.15
CA ARG A 47 -3.05 -17.51 -4.56
C ARG A 47 -1.99 -16.42 -4.51
N LEU A 48 -0.75 -16.74 -4.81
CA LEU A 48 0.37 -15.81 -4.90
C LEU A 48 0.87 -15.71 -6.34
N LEU A 49 1.01 -14.49 -6.85
CA LEU A 49 1.47 -14.22 -8.20
C LEU A 49 2.53 -13.13 -8.22
N PHE A 50 3.70 -13.43 -8.73
CA PHE A 50 4.71 -12.44 -9.11
C PHE A 50 4.44 -12.01 -10.55
N THR A 51 4.03 -10.77 -10.77
CA THR A 51 3.54 -10.31 -12.08
C THR A 51 4.64 -9.76 -12.98
N GLY A 52 5.82 -9.45 -12.42
CA GLY A 52 6.78 -8.60 -13.10
C GLY A 52 6.26 -7.16 -13.24
N ARG A 53 6.83 -6.40 -14.18
CA ARG A 53 6.38 -5.02 -14.47
C ARG A 53 5.05 -5.04 -15.20
N VAL A 54 4.09 -4.24 -14.71
CA VAL A 54 2.74 -4.13 -15.27
C VAL A 54 2.37 -2.67 -15.53
N ASN A 55 1.38 -2.43 -16.38
CA ASN A 55 0.75 -1.13 -16.46
C ASN A 55 -0.12 -0.91 -15.21
N ILE A 56 0.37 -0.10 -14.28
CA ILE A 56 -0.24 0.07 -12.96
C ILE A 56 -1.68 0.61 -13.06
N ARG A 57 -1.98 1.54 -13.98
CA ARG A 57 -3.32 2.12 -14.15
C ARG A 57 -4.36 1.07 -14.52
N GLU A 58 -3.98 0.14 -15.41
CA GLU A 58 -4.88 -0.94 -15.83
C GLU A 58 -4.94 -2.04 -14.76
N TYR A 59 -3.83 -2.27 -14.06
CA TYR A 59 -3.77 -3.32 -13.06
C TYR A 59 -4.55 -2.97 -11.78
N MET A 60 -4.54 -1.70 -11.36
CA MET A 60 -5.29 -1.22 -10.19
C MET A 60 -6.81 -1.45 -10.31
N LYS A 61 -7.36 -1.55 -11.53
CA LYS A 61 -8.77 -1.89 -11.74
C LYS A 61 -9.13 -3.30 -11.25
N LYS A 62 -8.14 -4.18 -11.10
CA LYS A 62 -8.29 -5.60 -10.71
C LYS A 62 -7.95 -5.85 -9.24
N ILE A 63 -7.52 -4.81 -8.51
CA ILE A 63 -7.04 -4.89 -7.14
C ILE A 63 -8.11 -4.34 -6.20
N ASP A 64 -8.36 -5.02 -5.10
CA ASP A 64 -9.29 -4.57 -4.07
C ASP A 64 -8.64 -3.58 -3.10
N PHE A 65 -7.41 -3.83 -2.70
CA PHE A 65 -6.59 -2.95 -1.87
C PHE A 65 -5.09 -3.23 -2.12
N THR A 66 -4.23 -2.32 -1.73
CA THR A 66 -2.77 -2.48 -1.89
C THR A 66 -2.08 -2.71 -0.55
N LEU A 67 -0.87 -3.26 -0.63
CA LEU A 67 -0.03 -3.58 0.52
C LEU A 67 1.38 -3.02 0.32
N LEU A 68 1.87 -2.26 1.29
CA LEU A 68 3.25 -1.78 1.36
C LEU A 68 3.90 -2.25 2.66
N THR A 69 5.01 -2.97 2.58
CA THR A 69 5.72 -3.54 3.74
C THR A 69 7.15 -3.03 3.87
N SER A 70 7.37 -1.78 3.49
CA SER A 70 8.68 -1.12 3.56
C SER A 70 9.15 -0.97 4.99
N LEU A 71 10.47 -0.94 5.17
CA LEU A 71 11.11 -0.66 6.47
C LEU A 71 11.36 0.83 6.66
N SER A 72 11.45 1.59 5.57
CA SER A 72 11.66 3.03 5.56
C SER A 72 11.04 3.62 4.31
N GLU A 73 10.35 4.73 4.46
CA GLU A 73 9.78 5.53 3.39
C GLU A 73 9.90 7.02 3.74
N GLY A 74 9.90 7.87 2.73
CA GLY A 74 9.59 9.28 2.92
C GLY A 74 8.09 9.50 2.68
N LEU A 75 7.73 9.79 1.42
CA LEU A 75 6.37 9.87 0.92
C LEU A 75 6.18 8.79 -0.16
N PRO A 76 5.58 7.63 0.14
CA PRO A 76 5.49 6.53 -0.80
C PRO A 76 4.51 6.82 -1.95
N LEU A 77 5.04 7.02 -3.15
CA LEU A 77 4.22 7.31 -4.35
C LEU A 77 3.27 6.15 -4.68
N SER A 78 3.67 4.90 -4.43
CA SER A 78 2.82 3.73 -4.63
C SER A 78 1.52 3.77 -3.80
N VAL A 79 1.58 4.32 -2.58
CA VAL A 79 0.39 4.55 -1.74
C VAL A 79 -0.47 5.66 -2.34
N LEU A 80 0.12 6.78 -2.76
CA LEU A 80 -0.63 7.86 -3.42
C LEU A 80 -1.30 7.39 -4.72
N GLU A 81 -0.63 6.58 -5.53
CA GLU A 81 -1.18 5.99 -6.75
C GLU A 81 -2.36 5.07 -6.45
N SER A 82 -2.25 4.26 -5.41
CA SER A 82 -3.34 3.41 -4.94
C SER A 82 -4.55 4.24 -4.50
N MET A 83 -4.32 5.24 -3.65
CA MET A 83 -5.34 6.15 -3.16
C MET A 83 -6.02 6.91 -4.30
N ALA A 84 -5.26 7.39 -5.29
CA ALA A 84 -5.79 8.05 -6.50
C ALA A 84 -6.67 7.11 -7.33
N ALA A 85 -6.42 5.80 -7.29
CA ALA A 85 -7.24 4.78 -7.93
C ALA A 85 -8.44 4.33 -7.07
N SER A 86 -8.75 5.01 -5.98
CA SER A 86 -9.77 4.61 -4.99
C SER A 86 -9.50 3.22 -4.40
N ARG A 87 -8.24 2.85 -4.23
CA ARG A 87 -7.84 1.60 -3.58
C ARG A 87 -7.27 1.94 -2.21
N PRO A 88 -7.91 1.47 -1.13
CA PRO A 88 -7.36 1.67 0.21
C PRO A 88 -6.08 0.85 0.38
N CYS A 89 -5.28 1.22 1.36
CA CYS A 89 -3.98 0.60 1.56
C CYS A 89 -3.86 -0.04 2.94
N VAL A 90 -3.06 -1.10 3.01
CA VAL A 90 -2.48 -1.59 4.26
C VAL A 90 -0.98 -1.35 4.18
N THR A 91 -0.40 -0.66 5.16
CA THR A 91 1.02 -0.29 5.12
C THR A 91 1.71 -0.59 6.44
N THR A 92 3.03 -0.73 6.39
CA THR A 92 3.83 -0.53 7.59
C THR A 92 3.81 0.93 8.01
N ASP A 93 3.89 1.19 9.31
CA ASP A 93 3.89 2.54 9.91
C ASP A 93 5.28 3.16 9.81
N VAL A 94 5.62 3.64 8.61
CA VAL A 94 6.92 4.24 8.29
C VAL A 94 6.74 5.52 7.46
N GLY A 95 7.60 6.50 7.66
CA GLY A 95 7.52 7.78 6.96
C GLY A 95 6.15 8.44 7.12
N CYS A 96 5.58 8.91 6.01
CA CYS A 96 4.26 9.55 5.98
C CYS A 96 3.09 8.57 5.83
N CYS A 97 3.29 7.24 5.93
CA CYS A 97 2.21 6.26 5.71
C CYS A 97 1.00 6.51 6.59
N ARG A 98 1.21 6.75 7.89
CA ARG A 98 0.12 7.03 8.83
C ARG A 98 -0.64 8.29 8.44
N GLU A 99 0.06 9.37 8.12
CA GLU A 99 -0.55 10.63 7.68
C GLU A 99 -1.39 10.44 6.40
N LEU A 100 -0.90 9.67 5.44
CA LEU A 100 -1.62 9.36 4.21
C LEU A 100 -2.93 8.60 4.48
N LEU A 101 -2.92 7.65 5.43
CA LEU A 101 -4.07 6.78 5.67
C LEU A 101 -5.04 7.30 6.73
N GLU A 102 -4.55 7.97 7.76
CA GLU A 102 -5.37 8.48 8.87
C GLU A 102 -5.69 9.98 8.73
N GLY A 103 -4.92 10.72 7.91
CA GLY A 103 -5.05 12.17 7.73
C GLY A 103 -4.18 12.98 8.69
N ARG A 104 -4.16 14.28 8.47
CA ARG A 104 -3.54 15.29 9.35
C ARG A 104 -4.57 15.80 10.37
N GLU A 105 -4.13 16.62 11.32
CA GLU A 105 -4.99 17.21 12.34
C GLU A 105 -6.17 18.04 11.77
N ASP A 106 -5.98 18.65 10.59
CA ASP A 106 -6.98 19.44 9.87
C ASP A 106 -7.78 18.62 8.82
N ASP A 107 -7.50 17.33 8.68
CA ASP A 107 -8.16 16.41 7.75
C ASP A 107 -9.28 15.65 8.45
N ASN A 108 -10.52 16.00 8.13
CA ASN A 108 -11.73 15.36 8.67
C ASN A 108 -12.36 14.35 7.70
N LEU A 109 -11.62 13.88 6.68
CA LEU A 109 -12.14 12.97 5.66
C LEU A 109 -12.38 11.54 6.19
N GLY A 110 -11.63 11.12 7.21
CA GLY A 110 -11.71 9.79 7.80
C GLY A 110 -10.52 8.89 7.44
N ILE A 111 -10.67 7.58 7.65
CA ILE A 111 -9.59 6.60 7.52
C ILE A 111 -9.59 6.00 6.12
N ALA A 112 -8.45 6.04 5.43
CA ALA A 112 -8.24 5.55 4.06
C ALA A 112 -7.55 4.17 3.99
N GLY A 113 -7.21 3.58 5.13
CA GLY A 113 -6.49 2.30 5.20
C GLY A 113 -6.03 1.98 6.61
N PHE A 114 -5.12 1.03 6.73
CA PHE A 114 -4.57 0.59 8.02
C PHE A 114 -3.05 0.62 8.03
N CYS A 115 -2.46 1.07 9.14
CA CYS A 115 -1.03 0.95 9.43
C CYS A 115 -0.78 -0.17 10.45
N ALA A 116 0.34 -0.89 10.26
CA ALA A 116 0.83 -1.89 11.21
C ALA A 116 2.31 -1.61 11.53
N PRO A 117 2.81 -2.02 12.70
CA PRO A 117 4.23 -1.86 13.01
C PRO A 117 5.12 -2.57 11.97
N PRO A 118 6.26 -1.97 11.57
CA PRO A 118 7.17 -2.60 10.62
C PRO A 118 7.70 -3.93 11.17
N THR A 119 7.99 -4.87 10.28
CA THR A 119 8.47 -6.23 10.57
C THR A 119 7.50 -7.15 11.33
N CYS A 120 6.36 -6.67 11.78
CA CYS A 120 5.38 -7.44 12.54
C CYS A 120 4.35 -8.10 11.61
N THR A 121 4.50 -9.39 11.34
CA THR A 121 3.64 -10.13 10.39
C THR A 121 2.20 -10.27 10.88
N GLY A 122 1.98 -10.61 12.14
CA GLY A 122 0.65 -10.80 12.72
C GLY A 122 -0.23 -9.54 12.66
N PRO A 123 0.19 -8.38 13.19
CA PRO A 123 -0.55 -7.13 13.05
C PRO A 123 -0.85 -6.74 11.60
N LEU A 124 0.08 -7.00 10.67
CA LEU A 124 -0.10 -6.74 9.27
C LEU A 124 -1.15 -7.70 8.65
N ALA A 125 -1.12 -8.99 9.02
CA ALA A 125 -2.11 -9.98 8.61
C ALA A 125 -3.52 -9.62 9.12
N GLU A 126 -3.65 -9.17 10.37
CA GLU A 126 -4.92 -8.71 10.94
C GLU A 126 -5.46 -7.45 10.23
N ALA A 127 -4.59 -6.49 9.87
CA ALA A 127 -4.97 -5.33 9.11
C ALA A 127 -5.48 -5.72 7.70
N MET A 128 -4.77 -6.62 7.02
CA MET A 128 -5.22 -7.17 5.73
C MET A 128 -6.54 -7.93 5.86
N LYS A 129 -6.73 -8.71 6.94
CA LYS A 129 -7.98 -9.44 7.18
C LYS A 129 -9.16 -8.49 7.33
N LYS A 130 -9.04 -7.43 8.14
CA LYS A 130 -10.08 -6.40 8.29
C LYS A 130 -10.45 -5.77 6.94
N MET A 131 -9.46 -5.56 6.07
CA MET A 131 -9.66 -5.03 4.72
C MET A 131 -10.36 -6.05 3.80
N ALA A 132 -9.98 -7.33 3.89
CA ALA A 132 -10.46 -8.37 3.00
C ALA A 132 -11.90 -8.81 3.27
N ILE A 133 -12.36 -8.81 4.54
CA ILE A 133 -13.66 -9.37 4.94
C ILE A 133 -14.81 -8.35 4.97
N ASN A 134 -14.54 -7.05 4.76
CA ASN A 134 -15.56 -6.01 4.85
C ASN A 134 -15.56 -5.13 3.59
N ASP A 135 -16.30 -5.54 2.59
CA ASP A 135 -16.39 -4.86 1.29
C ASP A 135 -16.90 -3.42 1.41
N ALA A 136 -17.93 -3.19 2.21
CA ALA A 136 -18.50 -1.86 2.40
C ALA A 136 -17.46 -0.89 3.00
N ARG A 137 -16.75 -1.33 4.03
CA ARG A 137 -15.70 -0.53 4.66
C ARG A 137 -14.51 -0.31 3.73
N ARG A 138 -14.14 -1.32 2.95
CA ARG A 138 -13.07 -1.20 1.95
C ARG A 138 -13.40 -0.17 0.87
N LEU A 139 -14.62 -0.17 0.37
CA LEU A 139 -15.08 0.82 -0.62
C LEU A 139 -15.10 2.23 -0.03
N GLU A 140 -15.65 2.41 1.17
CA GLU A 140 -15.65 3.69 1.88
C GLU A 140 -14.23 4.24 2.06
N MET A 141 -13.30 3.41 2.52
CA MET A 141 -11.89 3.80 2.67
C MET A 141 -11.25 4.18 1.33
N GLY A 142 -11.60 3.50 0.24
CA GLY A 142 -11.15 3.83 -1.11
C GLY A 142 -11.63 5.21 -1.59
N GLU A 143 -12.87 5.57 -1.29
CA GLU A 143 -13.40 6.90 -1.59
C GLU A 143 -12.73 8.00 -0.76
N ILE A 144 -12.51 7.75 0.53
CA ILE A 144 -11.77 8.65 1.42
C ILE A 144 -10.34 8.84 0.90
N ALA A 145 -9.66 7.74 0.53
CA ALA A 145 -8.32 7.77 -0.05
C ALA A 145 -8.24 8.70 -1.25
N ARG A 146 -9.15 8.55 -2.20
CA ARG A 146 -9.20 9.38 -3.40
C ARG A 146 -9.46 10.85 -3.07
N LYS A 147 -10.46 11.14 -2.24
CA LYS A 147 -10.78 12.52 -1.82
C LYS A 147 -9.56 13.21 -1.18
N ARG A 148 -8.82 12.50 -0.33
CA ARG A 148 -7.60 13.02 0.31
C ARG A 148 -6.52 13.35 -0.71
N VAL A 149 -6.25 12.48 -1.68
CA VAL A 149 -5.27 12.77 -2.75
C VAL A 149 -5.72 13.96 -3.59
N GLU A 150 -7.00 14.05 -3.94
CA GLU A 150 -7.54 15.16 -4.73
C GLU A 150 -7.48 16.50 -3.96
N ALA A 151 -7.65 16.48 -2.64
CA ALA A 151 -7.62 17.69 -1.81
C ALA A 151 -6.19 18.18 -1.48
N ILE A 152 -5.25 17.25 -1.24
CA ILE A 152 -3.98 17.59 -0.57
C ILE A 152 -2.75 17.29 -1.41
N TYR A 153 -2.76 16.21 -2.22
CA TYR A 153 -1.56 15.68 -2.86
C TYR A 153 -1.54 15.89 -4.39
N GLN A 154 -2.00 17.05 -4.85
CA GLN A 154 -2.00 17.36 -6.26
C GLN A 154 -0.68 17.98 -6.73
N TYR A 155 -0.21 17.57 -7.92
CA TYR A 155 1.02 18.10 -8.51
C TYR A 155 1.11 19.64 -8.57
N PRO A 156 0.05 20.38 -8.98
CA PRO A 156 0.09 21.84 -8.99
C PRO A 156 0.31 22.45 -7.59
N GLN A 157 -0.26 21.84 -6.55
CA GLN A 157 -0.08 22.29 -5.16
C GLN A 157 1.38 22.11 -4.72
N MET A 158 1.97 20.96 -5.00
CA MET A 158 3.39 20.68 -4.73
C MET A 158 4.30 21.71 -5.43
N ILE A 159 4.11 21.94 -6.71
CA ILE A 159 4.89 22.92 -7.47
C ILE A 159 4.71 24.34 -6.90
N GLY A 160 3.50 24.70 -6.50
CA GLY A 160 3.23 26.00 -5.85
C GLY A 160 3.99 26.16 -4.52
N GLN A 161 4.09 25.11 -3.71
CA GLN A 161 4.87 25.12 -2.47
C GLN A 161 6.37 25.29 -2.75
N TYR A 162 6.93 24.55 -3.71
CA TYR A 162 8.35 24.69 -4.11
C TYR A 162 8.65 26.10 -4.61
N ARG A 163 7.79 26.69 -5.45
CA ARG A 163 7.97 28.07 -5.93
C ARG A 163 8.06 29.06 -4.78
N ARG A 164 7.13 29.00 -3.82
CA ARG A 164 7.17 29.88 -2.64
C ARG A 164 8.47 29.72 -1.84
N LEU A 165 8.90 28.46 -1.62
CA LEU A 165 10.15 28.19 -0.92
C LEU A 165 11.36 28.82 -1.64
N TYR A 166 11.44 28.73 -2.96
CA TYR A 166 12.51 29.35 -3.74
C TYR A 166 12.43 30.89 -3.69
N GLU A 167 11.24 31.46 -3.73
CA GLU A 167 11.05 32.91 -3.62
C GLU A 167 11.50 33.44 -2.24
N GLU A 168 11.21 32.69 -1.16
CA GLU A 168 11.63 33.05 0.21
C GLU A 168 13.15 32.95 0.44
N VAL A 169 13.83 32.03 -0.24
CA VAL A 169 15.30 31.81 -0.08
C VAL A 169 16.12 32.67 -1.03
N ALA A 170 15.55 33.18 -2.10
CA ALA A 170 16.24 33.99 -3.11
C ALA A 170 16.38 35.48 -2.74
N VAL A 171 16.09 35.88 -1.48
CA VAL A 171 16.22 37.27 -0.99
C VAL A 171 17.56 37.52 -0.32
#